data_510799d1592a52bf3a9d20a816aab45f
#
_entry.id   510799d1592a52bf3a9d20a816aab45f
#
_cell.length_a   1.000
_cell.length_b   1.000
_cell.length_c   1.000
_cell.angle_alpha   90.00
_cell.angle_beta   90.00
_cell.angle_gamma   90.00
#
_symmetry.space_group_name_H-M   'P 1'
#
loop_
_entity.id
_entity.type
_entity.pdbx_description
1 polymer ?
#
loop_
_entity_poly.entity_id
_entity_poly.type
_entity_poly.pdbx_seq_one_letter_code
_entity_poly.pdbx_strand_id
1 'polypeptide(L)'
;MENKKNLYKYPMGITQQFKHCGNPFRIDTYKGCNFGCKYCFANTKNFSSRDNYQLVDFSVIEKNFKKAFEDDKETKNLTIEMLRKRVPLHLGGMSDPFQTREKKYKLTYKLLELTKKYNYPMIISTKTAHIPEEYFKVLDPNIHAFQSSLISMDEEYLRKFETNTPTPYEKKAFIKSLRDKGFWVSVRIQPLINIEHAVDVVRELSGIASYITVEHLKIFTSKDDVLFYKELIDDFDINDWKCTGKNYELKKEIKQKNIELLKSISKCPIGCGDNDLHEFSDSNNCCGIDTINENFNGWIKYNSMYINKTGDKTQWYPKSNCSSCFNSDCRKAGFTYKDYVDDFIENPKKDKKVNIKL
;
A
#
# COMPACT_ATOMS: atom_id res chain seq x y z
N MET A 1 -26.61 -18.50 -9.25
CA MET A 1 -25.63 -19.18 -8.36
C MET A 1 -24.26 -18.97 -8.97
N GLU A 2 -23.46 -18.05 -8.41
CA GLU A 2 -22.10 -17.81 -8.91
C GLU A 2 -21.21 -19.03 -8.60
N ASN A 3 -20.47 -19.41 -9.61
CA ASN A 3 -19.62 -20.60 -9.61
C ASN A 3 -18.57 -20.51 -8.47
N LYS A 4 -18.77 -21.16 -7.33
CA LYS A 4 -17.85 -21.23 -6.18
C LYS A 4 -16.40 -21.61 -6.55
N LYS A 5 -16.18 -22.10 -7.77
CA LYS A 5 -14.86 -22.53 -8.28
C LYS A 5 -13.89 -21.37 -8.60
N ASN A 6 -14.35 -20.12 -8.66
CA ASN A 6 -13.53 -18.98 -9.09
C ASN A 6 -13.34 -17.88 -8.02
N LEU A 7 -13.46 -18.24 -6.73
CA LEU A 7 -13.26 -17.29 -5.64
C LEU A 7 -11.78 -17.25 -5.21
N TYR A 8 -11.27 -16.03 -4.96
CA TYR A 8 -9.94 -15.80 -4.41
C TYR A 8 -9.93 -16.05 -2.89
N LYS A 9 -9.15 -17.02 -2.43
CA LYS A 9 -9.13 -17.50 -1.04
C LYS A 9 -8.04 -16.89 -0.16
N TYR A 10 -7.18 -16.03 -0.70
CA TYR A 10 -6.06 -15.43 0.03
C TYR A 10 -6.13 -13.90 0.01
N PRO A 11 -7.23 -13.29 0.52
CA PRO A 11 -7.47 -11.86 0.40
C PRO A 11 -6.53 -11.03 1.27
N MET A 12 -5.99 -11.61 2.33
CA MET A 12 -5.16 -10.93 3.31
C MET A 12 -3.72 -11.44 3.25
N GLY A 13 -2.77 -10.53 3.41
CA GLY A 13 -1.37 -10.90 3.40
C GLY A 13 -0.47 -9.75 3.80
N ILE A 14 0.83 -10.02 3.90
CA ILE A 14 1.84 -9.01 4.21
C ILE A 14 2.60 -8.68 2.95
N THR A 15 2.82 -7.38 2.70
CA THR A 15 3.65 -6.93 1.59
C THR A 15 5.12 -7.33 1.81
N GLN A 16 5.83 -7.62 0.73
CA GLN A 16 7.27 -7.91 0.81
C GLN A 16 8.13 -6.66 1.12
N GLN A 17 7.56 -5.47 0.97
CA GLN A 17 8.27 -4.19 1.19
C GLN A 17 8.14 -3.67 2.62
N PHE A 18 7.74 -4.48 3.57
CA PHE A 18 7.41 -4.01 4.91
C PHE A 18 8.60 -3.56 5.77
N LYS A 19 9.84 -3.76 5.35
CA LYS A 19 11.01 -3.16 5.99
C LYS A 19 10.87 -1.64 6.19
N HIS A 20 10.25 -0.98 5.22
CA HIS A 20 10.06 0.46 5.18
C HIS A 20 8.58 0.85 5.13
N CYS A 21 7.68 -0.12 5.06
CA CYS A 21 6.26 0.13 4.96
C CYS A 21 5.64 0.28 6.35
N GLY A 22 5.04 1.43 6.64
CA GLY A 22 4.26 1.65 7.85
C GLY A 22 2.92 0.90 7.87
N ASN A 23 2.48 0.40 6.71
CA ASN A 23 1.19 -0.28 6.53
C ASN A 23 1.35 -1.58 5.72
N PRO A 24 2.03 -2.59 6.28
CA PRO A 24 2.38 -3.80 5.55
C PRO A 24 1.25 -4.81 5.39
N PHE A 25 0.17 -4.71 6.19
CA PHE A 25 -0.90 -5.69 6.24
C PHE A 25 -1.99 -5.35 5.23
N ARG A 26 -1.96 -5.99 4.07
CA ARG A 26 -2.85 -5.71 2.95
C ARG A 26 -4.09 -6.60 2.94
N ILE A 27 -5.15 -6.06 2.34
CA ILE A 27 -6.37 -6.78 1.98
C ILE A 27 -6.86 -6.27 0.61
N ASP A 28 -7.38 -7.16 -0.22
CA ASP A 28 -8.01 -6.80 -1.49
C ASP A 28 -9.36 -7.52 -1.61
N THR A 29 -10.41 -6.78 -1.93
CA THR A 29 -11.77 -7.30 -2.13
C THR A 29 -11.98 -7.89 -3.52
N TYR A 30 -11.11 -7.52 -4.46
CA TYR A 30 -11.09 -8.00 -5.83
C TYR A 30 -9.68 -8.41 -6.21
N LYS A 31 -9.57 -9.41 -7.10
CA LYS A 31 -8.35 -9.69 -7.84
C LYS A 31 -8.59 -9.28 -9.29
N GLY A 32 -7.73 -8.41 -9.81
CA GLY A 32 -7.96 -7.73 -11.08
C GLY A 32 -8.70 -6.41 -10.95
N CYS A 33 -8.29 -5.43 -11.76
CA CYS A 33 -8.78 -4.05 -11.74
C CYS A 33 -9.10 -3.59 -13.16
N ASN A 34 -10.14 -2.76 -13.33
CA ASN A 34 -10.58 -2.28 -14.64
C ASN A 34 -10.23 -0.81 -14.93
N PHE A 35 -9.42 -0.16 -14.12
CA PHE A 35 -8.95 1.20 -14.40
C PHE A 35 -7.92 1.27 -15.54
N GLY A 36 -7.22 0.15 -15.82
CA GLY A 36 -6.38 0.05 -17.02
C GLY A 36 -5.09 0.88 -16.95
N CYS A 37 -4.53 1.08 -15.76
CA CYS A 37 -3.25 1.78 -15.62
C CYS A 37 -2.12 0.98 -16.27
N LYS A 38 -1.41 1.59 -17.21
CA LYS A 38 -0.33 0.92 -17.98
C LYS A 38 0.88 0.57 -17.11
N TYR A 39 1.20 1.40 -16.12
CA TYR A 39 2.30 1.20 -15.17
C TYR A 39 1.98 0.26 -14.00
N CYS A 40 0.77 -0.32 -13.96
CA CYS A 40 0.35 -1.07 -12.78
C CYS A 40 1.18 -2.34 -12.59
N PHE A 41 1.94 -2.41 -11.49
CA PHE A 41 2.76 -3.58 -11.17
C PHE A 41 1.94 -4.86 -10.97
N ALA A 42 0.64 -4.76 -10.67
CA ALA A 42 -0.23 -5.91 -10.55
C ALA A 42 -0.41 -6.65 -11.89
N ASN A 43 -0.26 -5.94 -13.03
CA ASN A 43 -0.34 -6.54 -14.36
C ASN A 43 0.77 -7.56 -14.61
N THR A 44 1.98 -7.32 -14.06
CA THR A 44 3.14 -8.20 -14.24
C THR A 44 3.06 -9.49 -13.43
N LYS A 45 2.13 -9.56 -12.49
CA LYS A 45 1.94 -10.74 -11.61
C LYS A 45 0.85 -11.68 -12.10
N ASN A 46 0.50 -11.66 -13.38
CA ASN A 46 -0.59 -12.44 -13.97
C ASN A 46 -1.95 -12.27 -13.28
N PHE A 47 -2.18 -11.13 -12.62
CA PHE A 47 -3.34 -10.94 -11.76
C PHE A 47 -4.46 -10.11 -12.38
N SER A 48 -4.22 -9.48 -13.52
CA SER A 48 -5.23 -8.55 -14.02
C SER A 48 -5.23 -8.40 -15.53
N SER A 49 -5.99 -9.24 -16.20
CA SER A 49 -6.69 -8.71 -17.37
C SER A 49 -8.05 -8.17 -16.93
N ARG A 50 -8.61 -7.20 -17.66
CA ARG A 50 -9.99 -6.73 -17.44
C ARG A 50 -10.99 -7.87 -17.41
N ASP A 51 -10.70 -8.94 -18.14
CA ASP A 51 -11.58 -10.08 -18.38
C ASP A 51 -11.35 -11.23 -17.37
N ASN A 52 -10.19 -11.30 -16.74
CA ASN A 52 -9.83 -12.34 -15.79
C ASN A 52 -9.78 -11.80 -14.36
N TYR A 53 -10.92 -11.51 -13.78
CA TYR A 53 -11.05 -11.08 -12.40
C TYR A 53 -11.59 -12.19 -11.51
N GLN A 54 -11.24 -12.13 -10.22
CA GLN A 54 -11.82 -12.99 -9.20
C GLN A 54 -12.41 -12.13 -8.07
N LEU A 55 -13.53 -12.58 -7.54
CA LEU A 55 -14.10 -12.03 -6.31
C LEU A 55 -13.41 -12.68 -5.12
N VAL A 56 -13.26 -11.95 -4.04
CA VAL A 56 -12.77 -12.56 -2.80
C VAL A 56 -13.80 -13.53 -2.23
N ASP A 57 -13.33 -14.63 -1.64
CA ASP A 57 -14.16 -15.42 -0.73
C ASP A 57 -14.29 -14.65 0.59
N PHE A 58 -15.35 -13.88 0.71
CA PHE A 58 -15.57 -13.00 1.86
C PHE A 58 -15.71 -13.80 3.18
N SER A 59 -16.15 -15.06 3.12
CA SER A 59 -16.25 -15.92 4.30
C SER A 59 -14.90 -16.16 4.98
N VAL A 60 -13.80 -16.10 4.21
CA VAL A 60 -12.44 -16.20 4.76
C VAL A 60 -12.09 -14.96 5.59
N ILE A 61 -12.49 -13.78 5.12
CA ILE A 61 -12.27 -12.52 5.85
C ILE A 61 -13.06 -12.54 7.17
N GLU A 62 -14.35 -12.83 7.10
CA GLU A 62 -15.21 -12.93 8.29
C GLU A 62 -14.67 -13.93 9.31
N LYS A 63 -14.26 -15.13 8.85
CA LYS A 63 -13.66 -16.16 9.69
C LYS A 63 -12.39 -15.67 10.40
N ASN A 64 -11.54 -14.91 9.70
CA ASN A 64 -10.32 -14.36 10.29
C ASN A 64 -10.63 -13.32 11.36
N PHE A 65 -11.58 -12.41 11.10
CA PHE A 65 -12.02 -11.42 12.09
C PHE A 65 -12.65 -12.08 13.32
N LYS A 66 -13.56 -13.05 13.11
CA LYS A 66 -14.16 -13.82 14.24
C LYS A 66 -13.07 -14.49 15.07
N LYS A 67 -12.12 -15.19 14.44
CA LYS A 67 -11.00 -15.83 15.15
C LYS A 67 -10.10 -14.84 15.89
N ALA A 68 -9.94 -13.63 15.36
CA ALA A 68 -9.09 -12.64 16.00
C ALA A 68 -9.77 -12.01 17.25
N PHE A 69 -11.08 -11.77 17.20
CA PHE A 69 -11.78 -10.94 18.18
C PHE A 69 -12.85 -11.68 19.01
N GLU A 70 -13.26 -12.87 18.60
CA GLU A 70 -14.28 -13.67 19.30
C GLU A 70 -13.71 -15.02 19.82
N ASP A 71 -12.41 -15.32 19.55
CA ASP A 71 -11.75 -16.55 19.99
C ASP A 71 -10.42 -16.20 20.69
N ASP A 72 -10.31 -16.53 21.97
CA ASP A 72 -9.14 -16.25 22.80
C ASP A 72 -8.01 -17.29 22.67
N LYS A 73 -8.23 -18.35 21.86
CA LYS A 73 -7.22 -19.39 21.67
C LYS A 73 -5.95 -18.84 21.07
N GLU A 74 -4.83 -19.34 21.57
CA GLU A 74 -3.52 -19.06 20.96
C GLU A 74 -3.49 -19.49 19.50
N THR A 75 -2.76 -18.74 18.69
CA THR A 75 -2.66 -19.01 17.27
C THR A 75 -1.24 -18.78 16.75
N LYS A 76 -0.81 -19.65 15.86
CA LYS A 76 0.43 -19.46 15.06
C LYS A 76 0.12 -18.82 13.69
N ASN A 77 -1.11 -18.41 13.46
CA ASN A 77 -1.50 -17.78 12.20
C ASN A 77 -1.21 -16.28 12.23
N LEU A 78 -0.23 -15.86 11.44
CA LEU A 78 0.22 -14.47 11.37
C LEU A 78 -0.89 -13.48 11.02
N THR A 79 -1.84 -13.86 10.16
CA THR A 79 -2.98 -12.99 9.82
C THR A 79 -3.83 -12.70 11.06
N ILE A 80 -4.11 -13.72 11.88
CA ILE A 80 -4.88 -13.58 13.12
C ILE A 80 -4.10 -12.73 14.13
N GLU A 81 -2.80 -12.96 14.26
CA GLU A 81 -1.93 -12.19 15.14
C GLU A 81 -1.90 -10.71 14.75
N MET A 82 -1.74 -10.40 13.46
CA MET A 82 -1.77 -9.03 12.96
C MET A 82 -3.13 -8.35 13.24
N LEU A 83 -4.24 -9.09 13.09
CA LEU A 83 -5.56 -8.59 13.43
C LEU A 83 -5.67 -8.29 14.94
N ARG A 84 -5.23 -9.19 15.81
CA ARG A 84 -5.24 -9.02 17.28
C ARG A 84 -4.40 -7.82 17.73
N LYS A 85 -3.26 -7.59 17.08
CA LYS A 85 -2.39 -6.42 17.32
C LYS A 85 -2.93 -5.14 16.68
N ARG A 86 -4.07 -5.21 16.02
CA ARG A 86 -4.72 -4.07 15.34
C ARG A 86 -3.78 -3.37 14.35
N VAL A 87 -2.95 -4.17 13.68
CA VAL A 87 -2.12 -3.65 12.58
C VAL A 87 -3.06 -3.14 11.48
N PRO A 88 -2.98 -1.86 11.09
CA PRO A 88 -3.92 -1.31 10.13
C PRO A 88 -3.93 -2.10 8.81
N LEU A 89 -5.12 -2.36 8.27
CA LEU A 89 -5.27 -2.95 6.96
C LEU A 89 -5.00 -1.92 5.86
N HIS A 90 -4.33 -2.35 4.80
CA HIS A 90 -4.20 -1.60 3.56
C HIS A 90 -5.11 -2.22 2.51
N LEU A 91 -6.22 -1.58 2.22
CA LEU A 91 -7.15 -1.96 1.17
C LEU A 91 -6.76 -1.30 -0.16
N GLY A 92 -6.78 -2.06 -1.24
CA GLY A 92 -6.52 -1.52 -2.57
C GLY A 92 -5.05 -1.57 -2.99
N GLY A 93 -4.26 -2.48 -2.41
CA GLY A 93 -2.85 -2.65 -2.78
C GLY A 93 -2.64 -3.31 -4.14
N MET A 94 -3.56 -4.18 -4.58
CA MET A 94 -3.45 -4.92 -5.84
C MET A 94 -4.59 -4.63 -6.82
N SER A 95 -5.71 -4.13 -6.34
CA SER A 95 -6.87 -3.77 -7.17
C SER A 95 -7.62 -2.61 -6.51
N ASP A 96 -8.27 -1.78 -7.32
CA ASP A 96 -9.05 -0.68 -6.75
C ASP A 96 -10.33 -1.22 -6.08
N PRO A 97 -10.59 -0.85 -4.82
CA PRO A 97 -11.76 -1.33 -4.09
C PRO A 97 -13.08 -0.74 -4.60
N PHE A 98 -13.04 0.43 -5.24
CA PHE A 98 -14.23 1.10 -5.78
C PHE A 98 -14.31 1.02 -7.31
N GLN A 99 -13.68 0.03 -7.91
CA GLN A 99 -13.82 -0.23 -9.34
C GLN A 99 -15.29 -0.53 -9.70
N THR A 100 -15.64 -0.48 -10.99
CA THR A 100 -17.05 -0.58 -11.45
C THR A 100 -17.76 -1.86 -10.96
N ARG A 101 -17.03 -2.93 -10.69
CA ARG A 101 -17.56 -4.20 -10.14
C ARG A 101 -18.15 -4.05 -8.74
N GLU A 102 -17.66 -3.07 -7.96
CA GLU A 102 -18.17 -2.80 -6.62
C GLU A 102 -19.65 -2.42 -6.63
N LYS A 103 -20.13 -1.74 -7.68
CA LYS A 103 -21.55 -1.43 -7.85
C LYS A 103 -22.45 -2.67 -7.80
N LYS A 104 -21.94 -3.81 -8.32
CA LYS A 104 -22.69 -5.08 -8.38
C LYS A 104 -22.48 -5.94 -7.12
N TYR A 105 -21.23 -6.10 -6.69
CA TYR A 105 -20.89 -7.14 -5.71
C TYR A 105 -20.79 -6.63 -4.27
N LYS A 106 -20.58 -5.33 -4.08
CA LYS A 106 -20.52 -4.64 -2.77
C LYS A 106 -19.59 -5.33 -1.75
N LEU A 107 -18.47 -5.89 -2.21
CA LEU A 107 -17.53 -6.58 -1.33
C LEU A 107 -16.72 -5.60 -0.47
N THR A 108 -16.42 -4.43 -1.01
CA THR A 108 -15.78 -3.34 -0.25
C THR A 108 -16.77 -2.80 0.79
N TYR A 109 -18.03 -2.62 0.44
CA TYR A 109 -19.05 -2.22 1.39
C TYR A 109 -19.12 -3.19 2.58
N LYS A 110 -19.20 -4.50 2.31
CA LYS A 110 -19.20 -5.54 3.36
C LYS A 110 -17.94 -5.50 4.23
N LEU A 111 -16.79 -5.21 3.63
CA LEU A 111 -15.54 -5.08 4.39
C LEU A 111 -15.58 -3.86 5.31
N LEU A 112 -16.12 -2.74 4.85
CA LEU A 112 -16.30 -1.53 5.66
C LEU A 112 -17.27 -1.77 6.83
N GLU A 113 -18.37 -2.50 6.61
CA GLU A 113 -19.27 -2.92 7.69
C GLU A 113 -18.53 -3.77 8.73
N LEU A 114 -17.71 -4.72 8.26
CA LEU A 114 -16.94 -5.60 9.14
C LEU A 114 -15.89 -4.83 9.94
N THR A 115 -15.14 -3.93 9.31
CA THR A 115 -14.14 -3.10 9.99
C THR A 115 -14.79 -2.15 10.98
N LYS A 116 -15.94 -1.57 10.65
CA LYS A 116 -16.74 -0.77 11.58
C LYS A 116 -17.22 -1.59 12.79
N LYS A 117 -17.76 -2.80 12.56
CA LYS A 117 -18.20 -3.72 13.63
C LYS A 117 -17.09 -3.96 14.66
N TYR A 118 -15.86 -4.17 14.23
CA TYR A 118 -14.73 -4.46 15.11
C TYR A 118 -13.90 -3.22 15.47
N ASN A 119 -14.35 -2.03 15.08
CA ASN A 119 -13.62 -0.77 15.23
C ASN A 119 -12.18 -0.87 14.70
N TYR A 120 -11.98 -1.45 13.50
CA TYR A 120 -10.70 -1.86 12.98
C TYR A 120 -10.10 -0.82 12.01
N PRO A 121 -8.83 -0.36 12.22
CA PRO A 121 -8.23 0.66 11.40
C PRO A 121 -7.88 0.14 9.98
N MET A 122 -8.21 0.94 8.96
CA MET A 122 -7.93 0.61 7.58
C MET A 122 -7.59 1.85 6.75
N ILE A 123 -6.53 1.75 5.94
CA ILE A 123 -6.19 2.73 4.91
C ILE A 123 -6.70 2.21 3.57
N ILE A 124 -7.40 3.06 2.85
CA ILE A 124 -8.07 2.73 1.59
C ILE A 124 -7.37 3.46 0.46
N SER A 125 -6.64 2.73 -0.37
CA SER A 125 -6.01 3.25 -1.58
C SER A 125 -6.97 3.14 -2.76
N THR A 126 -7.19 4.25 -3.46
CA THR A 126 -8.10 4.27 -4.61
C THR A 126 -7.71 5.32 -5.65
N LYS A 127 -8.13 5.11 -6.88
CA LYS A 127 -8.11 6.08 -7.98
C LYS A 127 -9.50 6.61 -8.30
N THR A 128 -10.54 6.17 -7.57
CA THR A 128 -11.89 6.69 -7.77
C THR A 128 -11.99 8.17 -7.38
N ALA A 129 -12.95 8.86 -7.96
CA ALA A 129 -13.38 10.19 -7.52
C ALA A 129 -14.82 10.17 -7.00
N HIS A 130 -15.39 8.99 -6.81
CA HIS A 130 -16.75 8.86 -6.32
C HIS A 130 -16.93 7.60 -5.48
N ILE A 131 -17.50 7.79 -4.30
CA ILE A 131 -18.00 6.73 -3.43
C ILE A 131 -19.49 7.01 -3.21
N PRO A 132 -20.39 6.03 -3.43
CA PRO A 132 -21.82 6.22 -3.20
C PRO A 132 -22.11 6.68 -1.78
N GLU A 133 -23.08 7.59 -1.59
CA GLU A 133 -23.38 8.20 -0.29
C GLU A 133 -23.73 7.16 0.79
N GLU A 134 -24.31 6.02 0.39
CA GLU A 134 -24.61 4.92 1.31
C GLU A 134 -23.38 4.36 2.04
N TYR A 135 -22.16 4.47 1.45
CA TYR A 135 -20.92 4.00 2.08
C TYR A 135 -20.50 4.84 3.27
N PHE A 136 -20.89 6.11 3.31
CA PHE A 136 -20.60 6.97 4.45
C PHE A 136 -21.37 6.58 5.73
N LYS A 137 -22.36 5.69 5.63
CA LYS A 137 -23.00 5.07 6.80
C LYS A 137 -22.09 4.08 7.51
N VAL A 138 -21.13 3.49 6.79
CA VAL A 138 -20.19 2.48 7.32
C VAL A 138 -18.75 2.97 7.39
N LEU A 139 -18.42 4.05 6.71
CA LEU A 139 -17.14 4.74 6.84
C LEU A 139 -17.11 5.55 8.15
N ASP A 140 -15.96 5.56 8.82
CA ASP A 140 -15.72 6.28 10.07
C ASP A 140 -14.31 6.92 10.02
N PRO A 141 -14.20 8.26 10.14
CA PRO A 141 -12.91 8.95 10.10
C PRO A 141 -11.91 8.54 11.19
N ASN A 142 -12.38 7.94 12.28
CA ASN A 142 -11.51 7.48 13.36
C ASN A 142 -10.73 6.21 13.02
N ILE A 143 -11.26 5.41 12.11
CA ILE A 143 -10.68 4.10 11.74
C ILE A 143 -10.46 3.92 10.22
N HIS A 144 -10.97 4.82 9.40
CA HIS A 144 -10.76 4.78 7.96
C HIS A 144 -10.03 6.03 7.48
N ALA A 145 -8.94 5.82 6.75
CA ALA A 145 -8.16 6.86 6.10
C ALA A 145 -8.05 6.56 4.60
N PHE A 146 -7.84 7.56 3.79
CA PHE A 146 -7.79 7.42 2.34
C PHE A 146 -6.41 7.75 1.76
N GLN A 147 -6.05 7.04 0.71
CA GLN A 147 -4.93 7.39 -0.17
C GLN A 147 -5.45 7.51 -1.60
N SER A 148 -5.58 8.74 -2.08
CA SER A 148 -6.02 9.02 -3.44
C SER A 148 -4.83 9.11 -4.38
N SER A 149 -4.77 8.23 -5.40
CA SER A 149 -3.64 8.20 -6.34
C SER A 149 -3.85 9.16 -7.50
N LEU A 150 -2.89 10.05 -7.74
CA LEU A 150 -2.89 10.99 -8.85
C LEU A 150 -1.44 11.29 -9.28
N ILE A 151 -1.14 11.13 -10.56
CA ILE A 151 0.22 11.31 -11.12
C ILE A 151 0.39 12.62 -11.89
N SER A 152 -0.71 13.29 -12.24
CA SER A 152 -0.69 14.56 -12.98
C SER A 152 -1.99 15.33 -12.78
N MET A 153 -1.92 16.67 -12.84
CA MET A 153 -3.08 17.55 -12.97
C MET A 153 -3.47 17.78 -14.44
N ASP A 154 -2.61 17.43 -15.37
CA ASP A 154 -2.89 17.43 -16.81
C ASP A 154 -3.64 16.17 -17.22
N GLU A 155 -4.86 16.32 -17.75
CA GLU A 155 -5.68 15.19 -18.14
C GLU A 155 -5.13 14.47 -19.37
N GLU A 156 -4.60 15.19 -20.35
CA GLU A 156 -4.05 14.60 -21.58
C GLU A 156 -2.84 13.72 -21.23
N TYR A 157 -1.95 14.24 -20.39
CA TYR A 157 -0.83 13.47 -19.87
C TYR A 157 -1.30 12.24 -19.06
N LEU A 158 -2.29 12.44 -18.18
CA LEU A 158 -2.84 11.33 -17.38
C LEU A 158 -3.37 10.20 -18.26
N ARG A 159 -4.06 10.52 -19.37
CA ARG A 159 -4.63 9.54 -20.30
C ARG A 159 -3.58 8.71 -21.04
N LYS A 160 -2.35 9.20 -21.19
CA LYS A 160 -1.23 8.38 -21.72
C LYS A 160 -1.02 7.11 -20.87
N PHE A 161 -1.25 7.17 -19.57
CA PHE A 161 -0.97 6.10 -18.60
C PHE A 161 -2.22 5.48 -17.96
N GLU A 162 -3.30 6.22 -17.80
CA GLU A 162 -4.51 5.82 -17.08
C GLU A 162 -5.77 5.93 -17.95
N THR A 163 -6.27 4.81 -18.46
CA THR A 163 -7.33 4.83 -19.47
C THR A 163 -8.71 5.16 -18.88
N ASN A 164 -9.06 4.59 -17.71
CA ASN A 164 -10.44 4.61 -17.20
C ASN A 164 -10.53 5.24 -15.80
N THR A 165 -9.56 6.03 -15.40
CA THR A 165 -9.62 6.74 -14.12
C THR A 165 -10.37 8.07 -14.26
N PRO A 166 -10.95 8.61 -13.19
CA PRO A 166 -11.50 9.95 -13.17
C PRO A 166 -10.48 11.01 -13.56
N THR A 167 -10.95 12.18 -13.97
CA THR A 167 -10.12 13.34 -14.26
C THR A 167 -9.39 13.84 -13.00
N PRO A 168 -8.28 14.57 -13.15
CA PRO A 168 -7.57 15.18 -12.03
C PRO A 168 -8.45 16.07 -11.16
N TYR A 169 -9.32 16.86 -11.79
CA TYR A 169 -10.21 17.80 -11.09
C TYR A 169 -11.33 17.08 -10.33
N GLU A 170 -11.88 16.00 -10.86
CA GLU A 170 -12.83 15.15 -10.13
C GLU A 170 -12.15 14.54 -8.89
N LYS A 171 -10.91 14.06 -9.01
CA LYS A 171 -10.11 13.56 -7.87
C LYS A 171 -9.83 14.65 -6.85
N LYS A 172 -9.50 15.87 -7.28
CA LYS A 172 -9.29 17.02 -6.38
C LYS A 172 -10.56 17.33 -5.59
N ALA A 173 -11.71 17.40 -6.26
CA ALA A 173 -13.01 17.62 -5.62
C ALA A 173 -13.34 16.51 -4.61
N PHE A 174 -13.06 15.26 -4.97
CA PHE A 174 -13.27 14.10 -4.09
C PHE A 174 -12.36 14.15 -2.84
N ILE A 175 -11.07 14.46 -3.00
CA ILE A 175 -10.13 14.63 -1.89
C ILE A 175 -10.66 15.71 -0.93
N LYS A 176 -11.08 16.86 -1.48
CA LYS A 176 -11.67 17.94 -0.68
C LYS A 176 -12.91 17.47 0.07
N SER A 177 -13.84 16.78 -0.61
CA SER A 177 -15.06 16.25 0.01
C SER A 177 -14.78 15.29 1.16
N LEU A 178 -13.79 14.40 1.03
CA LEU A 178 -13.37 13.51 2.10
C LEU A 178 -12.78 14.29 3.30
N ARG A 179 -11.96 15.32 3.02
CA ARG A 179 -11.40 16.19 4.06
C ARG A 179 -12.51 16.96 4.81
N ASP A 180 -13.48 17.49 4.07
CA ASP A 180 -14.64 18.20 4.65
C ASP A 180 -15.49 17.27 5.53
N LYS A 181 -15.50 15.96 5.25
CA LYS A 181 -16.15 14.91 6.08
C LYS A 181 -15.25 14.42 7.25
N GLY A 182 -14.08 15.01 7.47
CA GLY A 182 -13.18 14.70 8.57
C GLY A 182 -12.20 13.55 8.35
N PHE A 183 -12.16 12.96 7.17
CA PHE A 183 -11.20 11.89 6.88
C PHE A 183 -9.77 12.43 6.73
N TRP A 184 -8.81 11.66 7.23
CA TRP A 184 -7.42 11.84 6.84
C TRP A 184 -7.23 11.34 5.40
N VAL A 185 -6.63 12.17 4.54
CA VAL A 185 -6.45 11.84 3.13
C VAL A 185 -5.03 12.15 2.71
N SER A 186 -4.31 11.14 2.20
CA SER A 186 -3.05 11.36 1.49
C SER A 186 -3.25 11.33 -0.02
N VAL A 187 -2.42 12.09 -0.72
CA VAL A 187 -2.26 12.00 -2.17
C VAL A 187 -1.05 11.12 -2.48
N ARG A 188 -1.23 10.12 -3.34
CA ARG A 188 -0.14 9.24 -3.79
C ARG A 188 0.28 9.62 -5.20
N ILE A 189 1.47 10.20 -5.33
CA ILE A 189 2.17 10.37 -6.61
C ILE A 189 3.03 9.11 -6.81
N GLN A 190 2.36 8.02 -7.20
CA GLN A 190 2.99 6.71 -7.36
C GLN A 190 2.39 5.99 -8.59
N PRO A 191 3.21 5.85 -9.64
CA PRO A 191 4.59 6.31 -9.73
C PRO A 191 4.72 7.80 -10.04
N LEU A 192 5.81 8.46 -9.54
CA LEU A 192 6.30 9.70 -10.08
C LEU A 192 7.00 9.39 -11.41
N ILE A 193 6.43 9.84 -12.50
CA ILE A 193 6.93 9.60 -13.86
C ILE A 193 7.68 10.82 -14.36
N ASN A 194 7.07 12.01 -14.23
CA ASN A 194 7.63 13.28 -14.61
C ASN A 194 7.54 14.26 -13.44
N ILE A 195 8.62 14.99 -13.17
CA ILE A 195 8.71 15.87 -12.01
C ILE A 195 7.82 17.11 -12.16
N GLU A 196 7.67 17.65 -13.35
CA GLU A 196 6.85 18.85 -13.58
C GLU A 196 5.39 18.58 -13.25
N HIS A 197 4.86 17.44 -13.72
CA HIS A 197 3.52 17.02 -13.37
C HIS A 197 3.33 16.74 -11.87
N ALA A 198 4.36 16.21 -11.20
CA ALA A 198 4.33 16.03 -9.74
C ALA A 198 4.33 17.36 -8.99
N VAL A 199 5.06 18.36 -9.48
CA VAL A 199 5.06 19.74 -8.95
C VAL A 199 3.65 20.31 -8.99
N ASP A 200 2.94 20.17 -10.10
CA ASP A 200 1.56 20.65 -10.23
C ASP A 200 0.60 19.94 -9.27
N VAL A 201 0.73 18.62 -9.12
CA VAL A 201 -0.06 17.86 -8.14
C VAL A 201 0.20 18.38 -6.72
N VAL A 202 1.47 18.62 -6.34
CA VAL A 202 1.81 19.13 -5.01
C VAL A 202 1.27 20.53 -4.79
N ARG A 203 1.44 21.44 -5.76
CA ARG A 203 0.90 22.82 -5.68
C ARG A 203 -0.61 22.84 -5.47
N GLU A 204 -1.33 22.02 -6.22
CA GLU A 204 -2.79 21.98 -6.24
C GLU A 204 -3.41 21.28 -5.02
N LEU A 205 -2.70 20.29 -4.46
CA LEU A 205 -3.30 19.38 -3.46
C LEU A 205 -2.68 19.47 -2.07
N SER A 206 -1.46 19.96 -1.91
CA SER A 206 -0.81 20.00 -0.59
C SER A 206 -1.51 20.90 0.43
N GLY A 207 -2.30 21.90 -0.03
CA GLY A 207 -3.13 22.73 0.85
C GLY A 207 -4.45 22.07 1.28
N ILE A 208 -4.80 20.91 0.69
CA ILE A 208 -6.07 20.20 0.94
C ILE A 208 -5.78 18.85 1.62
N ALA A 209 -4.78 18.12 1.12
CA ALA A 209 -4.40 16.80 1.62
C ALA A 209 -3.77 16.89 3.03
N SER A 210 -3.88 15.80 3.78
CA SER A 210 -3.18 15.65 5.06
C SER A 210 -1.71 15.30 4.89
N TYR A 211 -1.38 14.63 3.78
CA TYR A 211 -0.06 14.05 3.50
C TYR A 211 0.11 13.78 2.01
N ILE A 212 1.34 13.77 1.52
CA ILE A 212 1.66 13.34 0.16
C ILE A 212 2.69 12.21 0.22
N THR A 213 2.44 11.13 -0.50
CA THR A 213 3.38 10.01 -0.67
C THR A 213 3.92 10.01 -2.08
N VAL A 214 5.24 9.96 -2.23
CA VAL A 214 5.91 9.94 -3.53
C VAL A 214 6.73 8.66 -3.66
N GLU A 215 6.66 8.00 -4.81
CA GLU A 215 7.56 6.92 -5.20
C GLU A 215 7.83 7.01 -6.70
N HIS A 216 9.10 7.03 -7.10
CA HIS A 216 9.48 7.11 -8.51
C HIS A 216 9.11 5.86 -9.29
N LEU A 217 8.94 6.02 -10.60
CA LEU A 217 8.69 4.92 -11.51
C LEU A 217 9.83 3.90 -11.46
N LYS A 218 9.46 2.62 -11.50
CA LYS A 218 10.36 1.48 -11.68
C LYS A 218 9.99 0.78 -12.96
N ILE A 219 10.92 0.65 -13.87
CA ILE A 219 10.74 0.01 -15.18
C ILE A 219 11.34 -1.38 -15.12
N PHE A 220 10.60 -2.41 -15.52
CA PHE A 220 11.16 -3.76 -15.60
C PHE A 220 12.25 -3.84 -16.67
N THR A 221 13.24 -4.70 -16.47
CA THR A 221 14.41 -4.83 -17.34
C THR A 221 14.13 -5.55 -18.68
N SER A 222 12.87 -5.90 -18.98
CA SER A 222 12.53 -6.41 -20.29
C SER A 222 12.73 -5.32 -21.36
N LYS A 223 13.18 -5.74 -22.55
CA LYS A 223 13.36 -4.81 -23.67
C LYS A 223 12.04 -4.10 -24.03
N ASP A 224 10.94 -4.82 -23.98
CA ASP A 224 9.62 -4.30 -24.34
C ASP A 224 9.15 -3.23 -23.36
N ASP A 225 9.37 -3.43 -22.04
CA ASP A 225 9.03 -2.42 -21.04
C ASP A 225 9.86 -1.15 -21.20
N VAL A 226 11.15 -1.27 -21.46
CA VAL A 226 12.01 -0.10 -21.68
C VAL A 226 11.59 0.68 -22.94
N LEU A 227 11.30 0.00 -24.06
CA LEU A 227 10.81 0.64 -25.27
C LEU A 227 9.47 1.32 -25.04
N PHE A 228 8.55 0.66 -24.34
CA PHE A 228 7.24 1.21 -23.99
C PHE A 228 7.35 2.53 -23.22
N TYR A 229 8.19 2.61 -22.19
CA TYR A 229 8.36 3.84 -21.44
C TYR A 229 9.15 4.90 -22.19
N LYS A 230 10.09 4.51 -23.05
CA LYS A 230 10.80 5.43 -23.94
C LYS A 230 9.85 6.17 -24.90
N GLU A 231 8.78 5.52 -25.33
CA GLU A 231 7.76 6.14 -26.19
C GLU A 231 6.77 7.03 -25.42
N LEU A 232 6.59 6.77 -24.12
CA LEU A 232 5.57 7.46 -23.32
C LEU A 232 6.10 8.62 -22.47
N ILE A 233 7.38 8.60 -22.15
CA ILE A 233 8.03 9.61 -21.30
C ILE A 233 8.79 10.55 -22.22
N ASP A 234 8.34 11.80 -22.24
CA ASP A 234 9.08 12.85 -22.92
C ASP A 234 10.47 12.99 -22.28
N ASP A 235 11.51 13.25 -23.07
CA ASP A 235 12.91 13.38 -22.62
C ASP A 235 13.48 12.15 -21.89
N PHE A 236 13.01 10.94 -22.23
CA PHE A 236 13.54 9.71 -21.65
C PHE A 236 15.01 9.49 -22.02
N ASP A 237 15.93 9.63 -21.07
CA ASP A 237 17.33 9.25 -21.20
C ASP A 237 17.65 8.05 -20.30
N ILE A 238 18.01 6.92 -20.91
CA ILE A 238 18.39 5.70 -20.18
C ILE A 238 19.62 5.91 -19.28
N ASN A 239 20.46 6.91 -19.59
CA ASN A 239 21.62 7.25 -18.78
C ASN A 239 21.23 7.79 -17.38
N ASP A 240 20.02 8.28 -17.19
CA ASP A 240 19.50 8.70 -15.89
C ASP A 240 19.03 7.54 -15.02
N TRP A 241 18.97 6.35 -15.59
CA TRP A 241 18.48 5.14 -14.94
C TRP A 241 19.61 4.19 -14.57
N LYS A 242 19.46 3.52 -13.43
CA LYS A 242 20.36 2.48 -12.94
C LYS A 242 19.63 1.14 -12.90
N CYS A 243 20.25 0.12 -13.46
CA CYS A 243 19.74 -1.25 -13.32
C CYS A 243 19.97 -1.77 -11.89
N THR A 244 18.91 -2.19 -11.23
CA THR A 244 18.91 -2.75 -9.86
C THR A 244 18.56 -4.25 -9.86
N GLY A 245 18.94 -4.96 -10.91
CA GLY A 245 18.70 -6.39 -11.13
C GLY A 245 17.42 -6.67 -11.91
N LYS A 246 16.24 -6.45 -11.33
CA LYS A 246 14.95 -6.69 -12.00
C LYS A 246 14.30 -5.44 -12.58
N ASN A 247 14.78 -4.28 -12.18
CA ASN A 247 14.21 -2.99 -12.56
C ASN A 247 15.30 -2.01 -12.99
N TYR A 248 14.91 -1.05 -13.81
CA TYR A 248 15.59 0.23 -13.92
C TYR A 248 14.91 1.22 -12.97
N GLU A 249 15.70 1.92 -12.18
CA GLU A 249 15.27 2.99 -11.27
C GLU A 249 16.09 4.23 -11.58
N LEU A 250 15.47 5.42 -11.45
CA LEU A 250 16.22 6.67 -11.56
C LEU A 250 17.40 6.70 -10.59
N LYS A 251 18.52 7.30 -10.98
CA LYS A 251 19.68 7.50 -10.12
C LYS A 251 19.29 8.23 -8.83
N LYS A 252 19.93 7.85 -7.71
CA LYS A 252 19.59 8.39 -6.38
C LYS A 252 19.63 9.91 -6.34
N GLU A 253 20.60 10.51 -6.99
CA GLU A 253 20.81 11.96 -7.02
C GLU A 253 19.67 12.71 -7.70
N ILE A 254 19.08 12.11 -8.75
CA ILE A 254 17.92 12.68 -9.45
C ILE A 254 16.68 12.56 -8.57
N LYS A 255 16.45 11.37 -8.01
CA LYS A 255 15.33 11.13 -7.10
C LYS A 255 15.37 12.07 -5.89
N GLN A 256 16.56 12.28 -5.31
CA GLN A 256 16.75 13.17 -4.18
C GLN A 256 16.39 14.62 -4.54
N LYS A 257 16.91 15.14 -5.65
CA LYS A 257 16.57 16.51 -6.14
C LYS A 257 15.06 16.67 -6.34
N ASN A 258 14.41 15.65 -6.88
CA ASN A 258 12.96 15.67 -7.06
C ASN A 258 12.22 15.78 -5.72
N ILE A 259 12.61 14.98 -4.73
CA ILE A 259 11.98 15.01 -3.40
C ILE A 259 12.25 16.36 -2.70
N GLU A 260 13.45 16.87 -2.75
CA GLU A 260 13.80 18.18 -2.17
C GLU A 260 12.97 19.32 -2.81
N LEU A 261 12.82 19.31 -4.14
CA LEU A 261 11.96 20.25 -4.85
C LEU A 261 10.50 20.15 -4.40
N LEU A 262 9.94 18.95 -4.35
CA LEU A 262 8.55 18.77 -3.94
C LEU A 262 8.32 19.18 -2.49
N LYS A 263 9.27 18.90 -1.59
CA LYS A 263 9.21 19.37 -0.20
C LYS A 263 9.28 20.88 -0.07
N SER A 264 10.07 21.54 -0.90
CA SER A 264 10.20 23.01 -0.86
C SER A 264 8.92 23.78 -1.20
N ILE A 265 8.00 23.14 -1.93
CA ILE A 265 6.74 23.75 -2.39
C ILE A 265 5.50 23.20 -1.69
N SER A 266 5.64 22.10 -0.95
CA SER A 266 4.51 21.44 -0.29
C SER A 266 4.05 22.20 0.95
N LYS A 267 2.72 22.25 1.14
CA LYS A 267 2.06 22.78 2.35
C LYS A 267 1.71 21.71 3.36
N CYS A 268 1.94 20.43 3.05
CA CYS A 268 1.75 19.31 3.97
C CYS A 268 2.96 18.38 3.94
N PRO A 269 3.14 17.50 4.93
CA PRO A 269 4.28 16.59 4.97
C PRO A 269 4.35 15.67 3.76
N ILE A 270 5.57 15.34 3.33
CA ILE A 270 5.84 14.39 2.22
C ILE A 270 6.57 13.15 2.74
N GLY A 271 6.10 11.96 2.32
CA GLY A 271 6.78 10.69 2.51
C GLY A 271 7.36 10.15 1.21
N CYS A 272 8.52 9.50 1.32
CA CYS A 272 9.21 8.90 0.20
C CYS A 272 9.11 7.37 0.23
N GLY A 273 8.52 6.79 -0.83
CA GLY A 273 8.36 5.34 -0.99
C GLY A 273 9.55 4.63 -1.61
N ASP A 274 10.53 5.37 -2.12
CA ASP A 274 11.76 4.80 -2.68
C ASP A 274 12.63 4.18 -1.58
N ASN A 275 13.09 2.96 -1.80
CA ASN A 275 13.83 2.18 -0.79
C ASN A 275 15.15 2.82 -0.34
N ASP A 276 15.74 3.66 -1.16
CA ASP A 276 17.02 4.32 -0.94
C ASP A 276 16.89 5.80 -0.49
N LEU A 277 15.65 6.27 -0.24
CA LEU A 277 15.36 7.67 0.13
C LEU A 277 14.40 7.79 1.32
N HIS A 278 14.29 6.77 2.16
CA HIS A 278 13.37 6.82 3.32
C HIS A 278 13.72 7.91 4.33
N GLU A 279 15.00 8.25 4.43
CA GLU A 279 15.51 9.32 5.27
C GLU A 279 14.96 10.69 4.88
N PHE A 280 14.46 10.85 3.66
CA PHE A 280 13.84 12.09 3.19
C PHE A 280 12.35 12.20 3.52
N SER A 281 11.75 11.19 4.14
CA SER A 281 10.35 11.28 4.59
C SER A 281 10.20 12.22 5.79
N ASP A 282 9.12 13.01 5.81
CA ASP A 282 8.78 13.88 6.95
C ASP A 282 8.14 13.11 8.12
N SER A 283 7.85 11.84 7.94
CA SER A 283 7.37 10.92 8.99
C SER A 283 8.21 9.65 9.04
N ASN A 284 7.96 8.79 10.04
CA ASN A 284 8.72 7.55 10.22
C ASN A 284 8.48 6.49 9.14
N ASN A 285 7.57 6.75 8.22
CA ASN A 285 7.24 5.83 7.12
C ASN A 285 6.69 6.58 5.91
N CYS A 286 6.80 5.97 4.73
CA CYS A 286 6.45 6.60 3.46
C CYS A 286 4.97 6.99 3.32
N CYS A 287 4.08 6.35 4.05
CA CYS A 287 2.64 6.57 3.92
C CYS A 287 2.05 7.51 4.98
N GLY A 288 2.87 8.04 5.90
CA GLY A 288 2.42 9.00 6.91
C GLY A 288 1.41 8.43 7.91
N ILE A 289 1.35 7.10 8.10
CA ILE A 289 0.36 6.45 8.96
C ILE A 289 0.46 6.88 10.42
N ASP A 290 1.67 7.23 10.87
CA ASP A 290 1.97 7.75 12.19
C ASP A 290 1.45 9.19 12.43
N THR A 291 0.94 9.84 11.39
CA THR A 291 0.34 11.18 11.47
C THR A 291 -1.20 11.15 11.53
N ILE A 292 -1.84 9.96 11.47
CA ILE A 292 -3.29 9.85 11.43
C ILE A 292 -3.89 10.03 12.84
N ASN A 293 -3.95 8.97 13.61
CA ASN A 293 -4.33 8.96 15.01
C ASN A 293 -3.85 7.64 15.66
N GLU A 294 -4.11 7.49 16.97
CA GLU A 294 -3.61 6.33 17.73
C GLU A 294 -4.13 4.96 17.26
N ASN A 295 -5.32 4.89 16.64
CA ASN A 295 -5.85 3.65 16.09
C ASN A 295 -4.97 3.06 15.00
N PHE A 296 -4.21 3.91 14.29
CA PHE A 296 -3.32 3.49 13.21
C PHE A 296 -1.91 3.13 13.68
N ASN A 297 -1.62 3.20 14.97
CA ASN A 297 -0.29 2.96 15.53
C ASN A 297 0.01 1.48 15.83
N GLY A 298 -0.89 0.55 15.53
CA GLY A 298 -0.73 -0.87 15.84
C GLY A 298 0.57 -1.46 15.29
N TRP A 299 0.92 -1.19 14.03
CA TRP A 299 2.17 -1.62 13.43
C TRP A 299 3.39 -0.92 14.01
N ILE A 300 3.31 0.39 14.21
CA ILE A 300 4.39 1.20 14.75
C ILE A 300 4.72 0.76 16.17
N LYS A 301 3.72 0.56 17.00
CA LYS A 301 3.90 0.04 18.38
C LYS A 301 4.56 -1.34 18.37
N TYR A 302 4.09 -2.24 17.52
CA TYR A 302 4.62 -3.58 17.38
C TYR A 302 6.06 -3.60 16.87
N ASN A 303 6.35 -2.79 15.86
CA ASN A 303 7.68 -2.63 15.29
C ASN A 303 8.64 -1.91 16.25
N SER A 304 8.17 -0.92 17.00
CA SER A 304 8.97 -0.17 17.98
C SER A 304 9.44 -1.07 19.13
N MET A 305 8.61 -2.00 19.58
CA MET A 305 9.01 -2.98 20.61
C MET A 305 10.22 -3.80 20.15
N TYR A 306 10.24 -4.17 18.87
CA TYR A 306 11.34 -4.91 18.29
C TYR A 306 12.61 -4.06 18.13
N ILE A 307 12.48 -2.85 17.58
CA ILE A 307 13.60 -1.92 17.36
C ILE A 307 14.26 -1.53 18.69
N ASN A 308 13.48 -1.24 19.72
CA ASN A 308 13.99 -0.87 21.03
C ASN A 308 14.84 -1.98 21.66
N LYS A 309 14.60 -3.25 21.30
CA LYS A 309 15.36 -4.40 21.80
C LYS A 309 16.62 -4.70 20.99
N THR A 310 16.56 -4.53 19.68
CA THR A 310 17.70 -4.85 18.79
C THR A 310 18.56 -3.65 18.45
N GLY A 311 18.02 -2.43 18.51
CA GLY A 311 18.65 -1.24 17.97
C GLY A 311 18.77 -1.24 16.43
N ASP A 312 18.37 -2.31 15.75
CA ASP A 312 18.56 -2.49 14.30
C ASP A 312 17.26 -2.86 13.59
N LYS A 313 16.73 -1.90 12.83
CA LYS A 313 15.53 -2.09 11.99
C LYS A 313 15.70 -3.17 10.92
N THR A 314 16.91 -3.46 10.49
CA THR A 314 17.16 -4.41 9.41
C THR A 314 17.03 -5.86 9.85
N GLN A 315 17.27 -6.16 11.12
CA GLN A 315 17.22 -7.52 11.66
C GLN A 315 15.79 -8.06 11.75
N TRP A 316 14.82 -7.18 11.96
CA TRP A 316 13.41 -7.56 12.03
C TRP A 316 12.85 -8.01 10.68
N TYR A 317 13.25 -7.34 9.61
CA TYR A 317 12.73 -7.55 8.27
C TYR A 317 12.84 -8.99 7.74
N PRO A 318 14.00 -9.64 7.76
CA PRO A 318 14.14 -10.97 7.14
C PRO A 318 13.22 -12.00 7.76
N LYS A 319 12.96 -11.91 9.05
CA LYS A 319 12.16 -12.90 9.77
C LYS A 319 10.68 -12.70 9.67
N SER A 320 10.23 -11.47 9.68
CA SER A 320 8.83 -11.18 9.38
C SER A 320 8.49 -11.57 7.94
N ASN A 321 9.43 -11.44 7.01
CA ASN A 321 9.25 -11.92 5.64
C ASN A 321 9.14 -13.44 5.57
N CYS A 322 9.91 -14.19 6.34
CA CYS A 322 9.75 -15.64 6.45
C CYS A 322 8.37 -16.05 6.94
N SER A 323 7.85 -15.35 7.93
CA SER A 323 6.53 -15.64 8.50
C SER A 323 5.37 -15.29 7.56
N SER A 324 5.60 -14.46 6.55
CA SER A 324 4.61 -14.19 5.50
C SER A 324 4.48 -15.33 4.48
N CYS A 325 5.11 -16.46 4.69
CA CYS A 325 4.99 -17.67 3.90
C CYS A 325 5.73 -17.72 2.56
N PHE A 326 6.69 -16.86 2.34
CA PHE A 326 7.45 -16.85 1.09
C PHE A 326 8.81 -17.55 1.18
N ASN A 327 9.31 -17.80 2.40
CA ASN A 327 10.55 -18.53 2.59
C ASN A 327 10.29 -19.98 3.04
N SER A 328 10.60 -20.94 2.15
CA SER A 328 10.40 -22.36 2.40
C SER A 328 11.23 -22.91 3.56
N ASP A 329 12.39 -22.33 3.81
CA ASP A 329 13.33 -22.84 4.84
C ASP A 329 12.86 -22.48 6.24
N CYS A 330 12.28 -21.29 6.41
CA CYS A 330 11.67 -20.92 7.69
C CYS A 330 10.45 -21.78 8.02
N ARG A 331 9.64 -22.16 7.02
CA ARG A 331 8.52 -23.09 7.20
C ARG A 331 8.97 -24.49 7.62
N LYS A 332 10.02 -25.01 6.99
CA LYS A 332 10.61 -26.31 7.33
C LYS A 332 11.15 -26.34 8.76
N ALA A 333 11.68 -25.23 9.24
CA ALA A 333 12.17 -25.05 10.60
C ALA A 333 11.05 -24.88 11.64
N GLY A 334 9.78 -24.79 11.22
CA GLY A 334 8.64 -24.62 12.14
C GLY A 334 8.58 -23.27 12.85
N PHE A 335 9.41 -22.29 12.45
CA PHE A 335 9.42 -20.96 13.04
C PHE A 335 8.26 -20.10 12.49
N THR A 336 7.47 -19.56 13.39
CA THR A 336 6.50 -18.53 13.10
C THR A 336 7.08 -17.15 13.44
N TYR A 337 6.49 -16.10 12.90
CA TYR A 337 6.83 -14.73 13.27
C TYR A 337 6.65 -14.46 14.77
N LYS A 338 5.59 -15.02 15.37
CA LYS A 338 5.35 -14.94 16.82
C LYS A 338 6.48 -15.59 17.60
N ASP A 339 6.87 -16.82 17.26
CA ASP A 339 7.98 -17.52 17.91
C ASP A 339 9.27 -16.69 17.88
N TYR A 340 9.50 -15.96 16.80
CA TYR A 340 10.66 -15.09 16.69
C TYR A 340 10.57 -13.85 17.57
N VAL A 341 9.43 -13.20 17.60
CA VAL A 341 9.21 -12.01 18.44
C VAL A 341 9.27 -12.40 19.91
N ASP A 342 8.65 -13.52 20.27
CA ASP A 342 8.64 -14.02 21.64
C ASP A 342 10.06 -14.44 22.08
N ASP A 343 10.81 -15.22 21.27
CA ASP A 343 12.23 -15.60 21.57
C ASP A 343 13.12 -14.35 21.68
N PHE A 344 12.84 -13.32 20.86
CA PHE A 344 13.59 -12.08 20.91
C PHE A 344 13.25 -11.24 22.15
N ILE A 345 11.99 -11.23 22.58
CA ILE A 345 11.51 -10.57 23.79
C ILE A 345 12.13 -11.22 25.03
N GLU A 346 12.18 -12.54 25.06
CA GLU A 346 12.70 -13.31 26.19
C GLU A 346 14.23 -13.40 26.21
N ASN A 347 14.88 -13.37 25.04
CA ASN A 347 16.32 -13.57 24.90
C ASN A 347 17.01 -12.48 24.05
N PRO A 348 17.06 -11.24 24.51
CA PRO A 348 17.58 -10.10 23.72
C PRO A 348 19.08 -10.19 23.38
N LYS A 349 19.85 -11.10 24.00
CA LYS A 349 21.30 -11.27 23.77
C LYS A 349 21.65 -12.38 22.78
N LYS A 350 20.71 -13.11 22.25
CA LYS A 350 21.00 -14.13 21.22
C LYS A 350 21.10 -13.49 19.84
N ASP A 351 22.30 -13.03 19.50
CA ASP A 351 22.71 -12.69 18.13
C ASP A 351 22.66 -13.94 17.23
N LYS A 352 21.48 -14.41 16.91
CA LYS A 352 21.32 -15.39 15.85
C LYS A 352 21.32 -14.67 14.52
N LYS A 353 22.53 -14.43 14.00
CA LYS A 353 22.71 -14.16 12.56
C LYS A 353 22.19 -15.37 11.78
N VAL A 354 20.94 -15.37 11.46
CA VAL A 354 20.42 -16.27 10.43
C VAL A 354 20.78 -15.65 9.10
N ASN A 355 21.85 -16.13 8.49
CA ASN A 355 22.18 -15.81 7.11
C ASN A 355 21.08 -16.37 6.21
N ILE A 356 20.05 -15.62 5.98
CA ILE A 356 19.08 -15.90 4.92
C ILE A 356 19.73 -15.37 3.65
N LYS A 357 20.23 -16.26 2.81
CA LYS A 357 20.56 -15.92 1.42
C LYS A 357 19.26 -15.45 0.76
N LEU A 358 19.25 -14.18 0.37
CA LEU A 358 18.20 -13.58 -0.47
C LEU A 358 18.16 -14.24 -1.84
#